data_5f10a9d21745c7155db1bfe33fbd9fe2
#
_entry.id   5f10a9d21745c7155db1bfe33fbd9fe2
#
_cell.length_a   1.000
_cell.length_b   1.000
_cell.length_c   1.000
_cell.angle_alpha   90.00
_cell.angle_beta   90.00
_cell.angle_gamma   90.00
#
_symmetry.space_group_name_H-M   'P 1'
#
loop_
_entity.id
_entity.type
_entity.pdbx_description
1 polymer ?
#
loop_
_entity_poly.entity_id
_entity_poly.type
_entity_poly.pdbx_seq_one_letter_code
_entity_poly.pdbx_strand_id
1 'polypeptide(L)'
;MHRLRHIVLLVICSFYGSNVLFCHQVFNVNLNDRSGDTFKVTLFPEPLSASNNVFQFASTAPGTYEVMDIGRFVSSFKAFDRSGTEIATEHSSTNEWTISRPQEVAKITYTVEDLWNAKVTEHPVYPMASTLLSDDFVMLNGQAIFGYFAGMQSEPIKIKLSYPSEWTVGTALNPDSEGYYRADDFDNVVDSPFFLGKLSTAKTTVGNATIDVYTYSRTGLITSDKMLSSLDGLLKAESNFTKGLPVNRYAFLFYFGKFGAGAWEHSYSSEYVLKEDTLTPAYSASIVSVIAHEFFHVNIPLNLHSELVEHFNFVKPVMSRHLWLYEGTTEWAAFTLQLRDHLLTLPQYLQALQGKFSAADNFDQHVSLTDLGIHATDMQDQYPNIYQKGALVSTMLDIRLLQLSHGKSGLRELILRLSKEYGKKHAFSEEDFFDKLVEMTYPEIRDFIDHYIKGTDKLPAQEYFSSLGIDYSEKGMADSSKSSLRAGIRFKDTSMVVTGVLDGSQSGLLKGDIIEKIDGTPVTTANASLFTSKIVGMKLGSTVTITVNRADKEIDVVSILTPRLVRHTLSVNPNPSAEQSALRESWMNNM
;
A
#
# COMPACT_ATOMS: atom_id res chain seq x y z
N MET A 1 -64.55 13.03 -61.56
CA MET A 1 -63.14 12.61 -61.69
C MET A 1 -62.25 13.66 -61.02
N HIS A 2 -61.93 13.49 -59.71
CA HIS A 2 -61.04 14.39 -58.97
C HIS A 2 -59.74 13.66 -58.74
N ARG A 3 -58.65 14.21 -59.27
CA ARG A 3 -57.27 13.71 -58.95
C ARG A 3 -56.78 14.41 -57.71
N LEU A 4 -56.56 13.65 -56.59
CA LEU A 4 -55.86 14.10 -55.44
C LEU A 4 -54.33 14.02 -55.68
N ARG A 5 -53.66 15.17 -55.57
CA ARG A 5 -52.21 15.26 -55.59
C ARG A 5 -51.73 15.12 -54.10
N HIS A 6 -50.97 14.10 -53.82
CA HIS A 6 -50.27 13.97 -52.54
C HIS A 6 -48.97 14.77 -52.63
N ILE A 7 -48.83 15.76 -51.75
CA ILE A 7 -47.59 16.49 -51.53
C ILE A 7 -46.87 15.70 -50.38
N VAL A 8 -45.74 15.09 -50.71
CA VAL A 8 -44.85 14.48 -49.71
C VAL A 8 -43.92 15.59 -49.20
N LEU A 9 -44.11 16.03 -47.96
CA LEU A 9 -43.18 16.92 -47.25
C LEU A 9 -42.02 16.11 -46.76
N LEU A 10 -40.82 16.26 -47.37
CA LEU A 10 -39.57 15.74 -46.87
C LEU A 10 -39.08 16.65 -45.72
N VAL A 11 -39.24 16.21 -44.48
CA VAL A 11 -38.61 16.85 -43.31
C VAL A 11 -37.17 16.37 -43.26
N ILE A 12 -36.21 17.20 -43.67
CA ILE A 12 -34.79 16.98 -43.46
C ILE A 12 -34.48 17.36 -42.01
N CYS A 13 -34.44 16.38 -41.13
CA CYS A 13 -33.86 16.55 -39.80
C CYS A 13 -32.34 16.65 -39.93
N SER A 14 -31.84 17.89 -39.94
CA SER A 14 -30.41 18.14 -39.75
C SER A 14 -30.03 17.80 -38.32
N PHE A 15 -29.43 16.62 -38.12
CA PHE A 15 -28.72 16.33 -36.89
C PHE A 15 -27.46 17.22 -36.83
N TYR A 16 -27.56 18.36 -36.20
CA TYR A 16 -26.40 19.03 -35.66
C TYR A 16 -25.90 18.14 -34.49
N GLY A 17 -24.96 17.29 -34.77
CA GLY A 17 -24.14 16.69 -33.73
C GLY A 17 -23.43 17.82 -33.00
N SER A 18 -23.92 18.20 -31.85
CA SER A 18 -23.16 18.98 -30.90
C SER A 18 -21.94 18.13 -30.54
N ASN A 19 -20.80 18.43 -31.20
CA ASN A 19 -19.51 18.07 -30.63
C ASN A 19 -19.46 18.80 -29.29
N VAL A 20 -19.78 18.10 -28.20
CA VAL A 20 -19.40 18.52 -26.86
C VAL A 20 -17.88 18.51 -26.94
N LEU A 21 -17.28 19.66 -27.13
CA LEU A 21 -15.86 19.89 -26.89
C LEU A 21 -15.68 19.65 -25.39
N PHE A 22 -15.33 18.44 -25.03
CA PHE A 22 -14.79 18.17 -23.68
C PHE A 22 -13.51 19.00 -23.59
N CYS A 23 -13.62 20.14 -22.97
CA CYS A 23 -12.46 20.90 -22.54
C CYS A 23 -11.70 20.03 -21.55
N HIS A 24 -10.39 20.09 -21.53
CA HIS A 24 -9.55 19.32 -20.62
C HIS A 24 -8.47 20.26 -20.09
N GLN A 25 -8.13 20.15 -18.83
CA GLN A 25 -6.89 20.74 -18.34
C GLN A 25 -5.72 19.98 -18.97
N VAL A 26 -4.81 20.69 -19.62
CA VAL A 26 -3.71 20.08 -20.38
C VAL A 26 -2.38 20.35 -19.68
N PHE A 27 -1.77 19.32 -19.15
CA PHE A 27 -0.44 19.39 -18.56
C PHE A 27 0.62 18.89 -19.57
N ASN A 28 1.67 19.68 -19.74
CA ASN A 28 2.86 19.29 -20.48
C ASN A 28 4.02 19.18 -19.50
N VAL A 29 4.58 17.98 -19.35
CA VAL A 29 5.71 17.67 -18.47
C VAL A 29 6.96 17.46 -19.31
N ASN A 30 7.99 18.27 -19.12
CA ASN A 30 9.23 18.18 -19.88
C ASN A 30 10.32 17.48 -19.05
N LEU A 31 10.60 16.23 -19.38
CA LEU A 31 11.62 15.40 -18.77
C LEU A 31 12.92 15.33 -19.57
N ASN A 32 13.04 16.06 -20.70
CA ASN A 32 14.30 16.15 -21.46
C ASN A 32 15.31 17.08 -20.78
N ASP A 33 14.84 18.03 -19.98
CA ASP A 33 15.67 18.88 -19.14
C ASP A 33 15.36 18.58 -17.67
N ARG A 34 16.29 17.89 -17.01
CA ARG A 34 16.24 17.50 -15.60
C ARG A 34 17.45 18.06 -14.85
N SER A 35 18.03 19.14 -15.37
CA SER A 35 19.19 19.77 -14.75
C SER A 35 18.87 20.31 -13.36
N GLY A 36 19.77 20.09 -12.42
CA GLY A 36 19.60 20.51 -11.03
C GLY A 36 18.53 19.73 -10.27
N ASP A 37 18.27 18.48 -10.65
CA ASP A 37 17.28 17.58 -10.02
C ASP A 37 15.87 18.19 -10.02
N THR A 38 15.50 18.87 -11.10
CA THR A 38 14.20 19.52 -11.30
C THR A 38 13.69 19.30 -12.73
N PHE A 39 12.38 19.46 -12.92
CA PHE A 39 11.78 19.49 -14.25
C PHE A 39 10.62 20.49 -14.31
N LYS A 40 10.26 20.87 -15.52
CA LYS A 40 9.26 21.90 -15.78
C LYS A 40 7.91 21.31 -16.18
N VAL A 41 6.86 21.84 -15.55
CA VAL A 41 5.47 21.56 -15.89
C VAL A 41 4.82 22.83 -16.46
N THR A 42 4.02 22.65 -17.52
CA THR A 42 3.20 23.71 -18.11
C THR A 42 1.76 23.24 -18.13
N LEU A 43 0.85 23.99 -17.54
CA LEU A 43 -0.58 23.77 -17.56
C LEU A 43 -1.26 24.80 -18.51
N PHE A 44 -2.11 24.31 -19.36
CA PHE A 44 -3.09 25.09 -20.11
C PHE A 44 -4.48 24.77 -19.52
N PRO A 45 -4.99 25.62 -18.63
CA PRO A 45 -6.26 25.38 -17.98
C PRO A 45 -7.44 25.56 -18.91
N GLU A 46 -8.58 25.02 -18.55
CA GLU A 46 -9.87 25.42 -19.08
C GLU A 46 -10.17 26.88 -18.72
N PRO A 47 -11.18 27.50 -19.37
CA PRO A 47 -11.59 28.83 -18.98
C PRO A 47 -12.00 28.91 -17.52
N LEU A 48 -11.30 29.72 -16.76
CA LEU A 48 -11.53 29.90 -15.33
C LEU A 48 -12.55 30.99 -15.04
N SER A 49 -13.28 30.87 -13.96
CA SER A 49 -14.10 31.92 -13.38
C SER A 49 -13.34 32.75 -12.36
N ALA A 50 -13.91 33.84 -11.89
CA ALA A 50 -13.30 34.64 -10.82
C ALA A 50 -13.17 33.89 -9.47
N SER A 51 -13.96 32.83 -9.26
CA SER A 51 -13.89 31.99 -8.07
C SER A 51 -12.79 30.93 -8.10
N ASN A 52 -12.21 30.63 -9.28
CA ASN A 52 -11.11 29.68 -9.43
C ASN A 52 -9.75 30.38 -9.24
N ASN A 53 -9.61 31.11 -8.15
CA ASN A 53 -8.41 31.93 -7.88
C ASN A 53 -7.33 31.21 -7.07
N VAL A 54 -7.59 30.00 -6.56
CA VAL A 54 -6.63 29.19 -5.79
C VAL A 54 -6.20 27.98 -6.61
N PHE A 55 -4.89 27.84 -6.83
CA PHE A 55 -4.28 26.66 -7.37
C PHE A 55 -3.64 25.88 -6.23
N GLN A 56 -4.07 24.62 -6.05
CA GLN A 56 -3.77 23.78 -4.90
C GLN A 56 -2.87 22.60 -5.31
N PHE A 57 -1.81 22.34 -4.55
CA PHE A 57 -1.07 21.08 -4.56
C PHE A 57 -1.53 20.20 -3.40
N ALA A 58 -1.38 18.89 -3.55
CA ALA A 58 -1.80 17.95 -2.53
C ALA A 58 -0.95 18.08 -1.24
N SER A 59 -1.60 18.03 -0.10
CA SER A 59 -0.95 17.85 1.20
C SER A 59 -0.78 16.37 1.53
N THR A 60 -1.66 15.53 1.03
CA THR A 60 -1.70 14.09 1.30
C THR A 60 -2.22 13.32 0.08
N ALA A 61 -2.08 12.00 0.05
CA ALA A 61 -2.62 11.13 -0.99
C ALA A 61 -3.24 9.85 -0.37
N PRO A 62 -4.19 9.19 -1.06
CA PRO A 62 -4.78 7.93 -0.60
C PRO A 62 -3.71 6.88 -0.29
N GLY A 63 -3.89 6.06 0.75
CA GLY A 63 -2.95 4.99 1.12
C GLY A 63 -1.67 5.45 1.82
N THR A 64 -1.35 6.75 1.85
CA THR A 64 -0.12 7.25 2.51
C THR A 64 -0.28 7.46 4.02
N TYR A 65 -1.48 7.73 4.50
CA TYR A 65 -1.82 8.02 5.91
C TYR A 65 -0.90 9.07 6.57
N GLU A 66 -0.38 9.99 5.75
CA GLU A 66 0.61 11.01 6.15
C GLU A 66 0.32 12.37 5.50
N VAL A 67 0.83 13.42 6.11
CA VAL A 67 0.90 14.77 5.53
C VAL A 67 2.26 14.92 4.88
N MET A 68 2.29 15.14 3.57
CA MET A 68 3.52 15.28 2.78
C MET A 68 3.80 16.71 2.35
N ASP A 69 2.77 17.57 2.27
CA ASP A 69 2.89 18.99 1.89
C ASP A 69 3.68 19.21 0.59
N ILE A 70 3.19 18.65 -0.50
CA ILE A 70 3.89 18.58 -1.79
C ILE A 70 4.20 19.95 -2.37
N GLY A 71 3.38 20.96 -2.12
CA GLY A 71 3.61 22.32 -2.63
C GLY A 71 4.96 22.93 -2.25
N ARG A 72 5.58 22.48 -1.15
CA ARG A 72 6.93 22.95 -0.74
C ARG A 72 8.06 22.56 -1.71
N PHE A 73 7.81 21.58 -2.60
CA PHE A 73 8.75 21.13 -3.64
C PHE A 73 8.46 21.76 -5.00
N VAL A 74 7.54 22.73 -5.03
CA VAL A 74 7.18 23.48 -6.22
C VAL A 74 7.78 24.85 -6.17
N SER A 75 8.49 25.22 -7.23
CA SER A 75 9.14 26.52 -7.35
C SER A 75 8.80 27.20 -8.68
N SER A 76 9.14 28.48 -8.81
CA SER A 76 8.97 29.26 -10.05
C SER A 76 7.54 29.25 -10.60
N PHE A 77 6.53 29.20 -9.74
CA PHE A 77 5.13 29.23 -10.15
C PHE A 77 4.76 30.59 -10.74
N LYS A 78 4.24 30.57 -12.01
CA LYS A 78 3.86 31.77 -12.75
C LYS A 78 2.60 31.51 -13.59
N ALA A 79 1.71 32.49 -13.61
CA ALA A 79 0.53 32.50 -14.48
C ALA A 79 0.68 33.56 -15.58
N PHE A 80 0.15 33.27 -16.77
CA PHE A 80 0.24 34.16 -17.95
C PHE A 80 -1.10 34.26 -18.64
N ASP A 81 -1.40 35.43 -19.19
CA ASP A 81 -2.53 35.66 -20.07
C ASP A 81 -2.23 35.17 -21.51
N ARG A 82 -3.23 35.34 -22.42
CA ARG A 82 -3.10 34.95 -23.84
C ARG A 82 -2.03 35.74 -24.61
N SER A 83 -1.68 36.95 -24.15
CA SER A 83 -0.61 37.75 -24.76
C SER A 83 0.81 37.33 -24.25
N GLY A 84 0.88 36.48 -23.24
CA GLY A 84 2.10 36.08 -22.58
C GLY A 84 2.51 37.03 -21.46
N THR A 85 1.65 37.98 -21.05
CA THR A 85 1.89 38.87 -19.92
C THR A 85 1.68 38.11 -18.61
N GLU A 86 2.61 38.26 -17.67
CA GLU A 86 2.54 37.61 -16.36
C GLU A 86 1.39 38.17 -15.52
N ILE A 87 0.56 37.30 -14.96
CA ILE A 87 -0.51 37.62 -14.01
C ILE A 87 0.05 37.43 -12.62
N ALA A 88 -0.18 38.41 -11.73
CA ALA A 88 0.33 38.34 -10.37
C ALA A 88 -0.21 37.12 -9.61
N THR A 89 0.70 36.39 -8.99
CA THR A 89 0.45 35.21 -8.16
C THR A 89 1.09 35.41 -6.79
N GLU A 90 0.47 34.88 -5.76
CA GLU A 90 0.95 34.89 -4.39
C GLU A 90 1.01 33.45 -3.86
N HIS A 91 2.13 33.03 -3.26
CA HIS A 91 2.25 31.76 -2.54
C HIS A 91 1.58 31.95 -1.17
N SER A 92 0.30 31.64 -1.08
CA SER A 92 -0.58 31.98 0.04
C SER A 92 -0.49 30.98 1.20
N SER A 93 -0.11 29.74 0.95
CA SER A 93 0.20 28.71 1.97
C SER A 93 1.21 27.71 1.41
N THR A 94 1.65 26.74 2.19
CA THR A 94 2.60 25.71 1.75
C THR A 94 2.18 25.04 0.44
N ASN A 95 0.87 24.80 0.26
CA ASN A 95 0.34 24.07 -0.88
C ASN A 95 -0.50 24.91 -1.83
N GLU A 96 -0.61 26.24 -1.63
CA GLU A 96 -1.56 27.09 -2.38
C GLU A 96 -0.89 28.29 -3.03
N TRP A 97 -1.32 28.58 -4.26
CA TRP A 97 -1.01 29.81 -4.98
C TRP A 97 -2.29 30.54 -5.34
N THR A 98 -2.43 31.79 -4.87
CA THR A 98 -3.53 32.67 -5.23
C THR A 98 -3.20 33.45 -6.51
N ILE A 99 -4.12 33.48 -7.45
CA ILE A 99 -3.99 34.15 -8.76
C ILE A 99 -4.93 35.34 -8.81
N SER A 100 -4.40 36.54 -9.09
CA SER A 100 -5.16 37.79 -8.99
C SER A 100 -6.28 37.93 -10.03
N ARG A 101 -6.11 37.37 -11.21
CA ARG A 101 -7.06 37.46 -12.35
C ARG A 101 -7.20 36.09 -13.02
N PRO A 102 -7.85 35.09 -12.37
CA PRO A 102 -7.91 33.73 -12.87
C PRO A 102 -8.59 33.62 -14.23
N GLN A 103 -9.61 34.43 -14.51
CA GLN A 103 -10.34 34.40 -15.79
C GLN A 103 -9.50 34.83 -17.00
N GLU A 104 -8.33 35.43 -16.78
CA GLU A 104 -7.40 35.84 -17.86
C GLU A 104 -6.30 34.77 -18.08
N VAL A 105 -6.18 33.78 -17.19
CA VAL A 105 -5.12 32.77 -17.28
C VAL A 105 -5.28 31.92 -18.54
N ALA A 106 -4.23 31.91 -19.36
CA ALA A 106 -4.12 31.04 -20.51
C ALA A 106 -3.05 29.94 -20.31
N LYS A 107 -2.11 30.17 -19.38
CA LYS A 107 -1.01 29.25 -19.13
C LYS A 107 -0.46 29.45 -17.72
N ILE A 108 -0.13 28.33 -17.05
CA ILE A 108 0.66 28.30 -15.81
C ILE A 108 1.95 27.52 -16.08
N THR A 109 3.04 27.94 -15.48
CA THR A 109 4.31 27.19 -15.48
C THR A 109 4.85 27.10 -14.05
N TYR A 110 5.41 25.96 -13.72
CA TYR A 110 6.13 25.75 -12.46
C TYR A 110 7.24 24.70 -12.62
N THR A 111 8.11 24.63 -11.65
CA THR A 111 9.21 23.68 -11.56
C THR A 111 8.96 22.75 -10.38
N VAL A 112 9.13 21.45 -10.59
CA VAL A 112 9.03 20.41 -9.56
C VAL A 112 10.42 19.86 -9.27
N GLU A 113 10.73 19.63 -8.00
CA GLU A 113 12.00 19.09 -7.53
C GLU A 113 11.95 17.54 -7.43
N ASP A 114 13.11 16.91 -7.39
CA ASP A 114 13.27 15.50 -7.00
C ASP A 114 12.98 15.35 -5.50
N LEU A 115 11.83 14.77 -5.17
CA LEU A 115 11.39 14.59 -3.80
C LEU A 115 12.12 13.46 -3.08
N TRP A 116 12.59 12.48 -3.82
CA TRP A 116 13.30 11.31 -3.27
C TRP A 116 14.61 11.69 -2.57
N ASN A 117 15.36 12.62 -3.18
CA ASN A 117 16.63 13.08 -2.66
C ASN A 117 16.49 14.30 -1.72
N ALA A 118 15.28 14.81 -1.54
CA ALA A 118 15.01 15.95 -0.68
C ALA A 118 15.29 15.62 0.79
N LYS A 119 16.08 16.46 1.45
CA LYS A 119 16.38 16.33 2.88
C LYS A 119 15.32 17.06 3.68
N VAL A 120 14.27 16.34 4.05
CA VAL A 120 13.19 16.87 4.89
C VAL A 120 13.18 16.16 6.24
N THR A 121 12.96 16.94 7.32
CA THR A 121 12.88 16.44 8.70
C THR A 121 11.44 16.36 9.20
N GLU A 122 10.55 17.14 8.59
CA GLU A 122 9.12 17.16 8.91
C GLU A 122 8.32 16.78 7.68
N HIS A 123 7.22 16.09 7.87
CA HIS A 123 6.32 15.64 6.80
C HIS A 123 7.09 14.87 5.70
N PRO A 124 7.71 13.73 6.04
CA PRO A 124 8.50 12.96 5.07
C PRO A 124 7.64 12.49 3.92
N VAL A 125 8.20 12.51 2.71
CA VAL A 125 7.56 11.91 1.54
C VAL A 125 8.10 10.49 1.39
N TYR A 126 7.20 9.50 1.33
CA TYR A 126 7.62 8.14 1.07
C TYR A 126 8.22 8.03 -0.35
N PRO A 127 9.34 7.32 -0.54
CA PRO A 127 9.96 7.17 -1.85
C PRO A 127 8.99 6.67 -2.93
N MET A 128 8.13 5.69 -2.63
CA MET A 128 7.13 5.18 -3.57
C MET A 128 5.98 6.17 -3.85
N ALA A 129 5.84 7.25 -3.08
CA ALA A 129 4.86 8.32 -3.30
C ALA A 129 5.50 9.62 -3.78
N SER A 130 6.79 9.59 -4.18
CA SER A 130 7.58 10.76 -4.53
C SER A 130 7.83 10.89 -6.04
N THR A 131 8.59 11.90 -6.44
CA THR A 131 9.28 11.94 -7.73
C THR A 131 10.72 11.46 -7.54
N LEU A 132 11.22 10.66 -8.47
CA LEU A 132 12.62 10.28 -8.54
C LEU A 132 13.17 10.59 -9.93
N LEU A 133 14.21 11.41 -10.01
CA LEU A 133 14.87 11.79 -11.25
C LEU A 133 16.23 11.10 -11.37
N SER A 134 16.49 10.50 -12.53
CA SER A 134 17.77 9.89 -12.86
C SER A 134 18.07 10.10 -14.35
N ASP A 135 19.32 9.83 -14.74
CA ASP A 135 19.71 9.85 -16.15
C ASP A 135 19.04 8.74 -16.95
N ASP A 136 18.79 7.58 -16.33
CA ASP A 136 18.31 6.37 -17.00
C ASP A 136 16.80 6.12 -16.82
N PHE A 137 16.17 6.74 -15.84
CA PHE A 137 14.75 6.55 -15.53
C PHE A 137 14.18 7.72 -14.71
N VAL A 138 12.85 7.79 -14.65
CA VAL A 138 12.09 8.75 -13.85
C VAL A 138 10.86 8.04 -13.29
N MET A 139 10.55 8.24 -11.99
CA MET A 139 9.30 7.86 -11.36
C MET A 139 8.51 9.12 -11.05
N LEU A 140 7.26 9.15 -11.45
CA LEU A 140 6.40 10.32 -11.33
C LEU A 140 5.06 9.90 -10.70
N ASN A 141 4.81 10.37 -9.50
CA ASN A 141 3.54 10.21 -8.82
C ASN A 141 2.66 11.46 -9.02
N GLY A 142 1.39 11.25 -9.36
CA GLY A 142 0.50 12.34 -9.79
C GLY A 142 0.36 13.47 -8.77
N GLN A 143 0.15 13.16 -7.48
CA GLN A 143 0.07 14.14 -6.41
C GLN A 143 1.36 14.93 -6.21
N ALA A 144 2.52 14.33 -6.55
CA ALA A 144 3.82 14.96 -6.39
C ALA A 144 4.17 15.93 -7.54
N ILE A 145 3.35 15.99 -8.59
CA ILE A 145 3.65 16.75 -9.80
C ILE A 145 2.53 17.72 -10.14
N PHE A 146 1.29 17.26 -10.11
CA PHE A 146 0.13 18.01 -10.57
C PHE A 146 -0.57 18.70 -9.41
N GLY A 147 -1.04 19.91 -9.67
CA GLY A 147 -2.00 20.58 -8.83
C GLY A 147 -3.32 20.76 -9.57
N TYR A 148 -4.29 21.31 -8.90
CA TYR A 148 -5.63 21.57 -9.43
C TYR A 148 -6.15 22.93 -8.94
N PHE A 149 -7.11 23.50 -9.66
CA PHE A 149 -7.85 24.65 -9.14
C PHE A 149 -8.87 24.16 -8.09
N ALA A 150 -8.90 24.80 -6.94
CA ALA A 150 -9.84 24.47 -5.88
C ALA A 150 -11.27 24.43 -6.41
N GLY A 151 -11.97 23.30 -6.17
CA GLY A 151 -13.32 23.03 -6.70
C GLY A 151 -13.37 22.52 -8.14
N MET A 152 -12.23 22.22 -8.77
CA MET A 152 -12.15 21.63 -10.13
C MET A 152 -11.42 20.28 -10.14
N GLN A 153 -11.40 19.55 -9.03
CA GLN A 153 -10.74 18.25 -8.92
C GLN A 153 -11.37 17.19 -9.82
N SER A 154 -12.68 17.31 -10.09
CA SER A 154 -13.45 16.39 -10.94
C SER A 154 -13.34 16.67 -12.44
N GLU A 155 -12.58 17.69 -12.84
CA GLU A 155 -12.44 18.03 -14.27
C GLU A 155 -11.44 17.10 -14.97
N PRO A 156 -11.73 16.66 -16.20
CA PRO A 156 -10.85 15.78 -16.96
C PRO A 156 -9.47 16.40 -17.25
N ILE A 157 -8.44 15.57 -17.20
CA ILE A 157 -7.04 15.97 -17.36
C ILE A 157 -6.41 15.25 -18.56
N LYS A 158 -5.62 15.98 -19.35
CA LYS A 158 -4.72 15.45 -20.38
C LYS A 158 -3.28 15.73 -20.01
N ILE A 159 -2.42 14.72 -20.14
CA ILE A 159 -1.01 14.81 -19.82
C ILE A 159 -0.18 14.48 -21.05
N LYS A 160 0.71 15.38 -21.43
CA LYS A 160 1.71 15.17 -22.47
C LYS A 160 3.09 15.09 -21.82
N LEU A 161 3.78 13.99 -22.04
CA LEU A 161 5.14 13.78 -21.54
C LEU A 161 6.14 14.02 -22.69
N SER A 162 7.20 14.78 -22.43
CA SER A 162 8.36 14.92 -23.32
C SER A 162 9.56 14.27 -22.63
N TYR A 163 10.08 13.21 -23.22
CA TYR A 163 11.14 12.36 -22.65
C TYR A 163 12.07 11.83 -23.77
N PRO A 164 13.26 11.30 -23.45
CA PRO A 164 14.17 10.69 -24.41
C PRO A 164 13.48 9.58 -25.22
N SER A 165 13.66 9.58 -26.53
CA SER A 165 12.89 8.71 -27.46
C SER A 165 13.15 7.21 -27.26
N GLU A 166 14.28 6.85 -26.63
CA GLU A 166 14.65 5.47 -26.32
C GLU A 166 14.02 4.95 -25.02
N TRP A 167 13.28 5.80 -24.30
CA TRP A 167 12.64 5.40 -23.05
C TRP A 167 11.29 4.75 -23.27
N THR A 168 10.98 3.77 -22.44
CA THR A 168 9.66 3.14 -22.33
C THR A 168 8.86 3.84 -21.24
N VAL A 169 7.54 3.92 -21.41
CA VAL A 169 6.59 4.44 -20.40
C VAL A 169 5.77 3.30 -19.84
N GLY A 170 5.90 3.07 -18.53
CA GLY A 170 5.03 2.19 -17.74
C GLY A 170 4.01 3.03 -16.98
N THR A 171 2.74 2.75 -17.16
CA THR A 171 1.62 3.40 -16.45
C THR A 171 0.33 2.62 -16.69
N ALA A 172 -0.67 2.82 -15.85
CA ALA A 172 -2.02 2.30 -16.05
C ALA A 172 -2.77 3.01 -17.19
N LEU A 173 -2.44 4.28 -17.46
CA LEU A 173 -3.10 5.07 -18.52
C LEU A 173 -2.63 4.64 -19.91
N ASN A 174 -3.51 4.82 -20.89
CA ASN A 174 -3.16 4.61 -22.30
C ASN A 174 -3.06 5.96 -23.02
N PRO A 175 -2.05 6.17 -23.86
CA PRO A 175 -1.97 7.37 -24.67
C PRO A 175 -3.01 7.31 -25.80
N ASP A 176 -3.59 8.46 -26.14
CA ASP A 176 -4.40 8.61 -27.35
C ASP A 176 -3.53 8.70 -28.62
N SER A 177 -4.17 8.85 -29.80
CA SER A 177 -3.47 8.92 -31.10
C SER A 177 -2.52 10.12 -31.21
N GLU A 178 -2.69 11.16 -30.40
CA GLU A 178 -1.85 12.35 -30.33
C GLU A 178 -0.76 12.20 -29.24
N GLY A 179 -0.78 11.09 -28.48
CA GLY A 179 0.14 10.75 -27.41
C GLY A 179 -0.14 11.51 -26.11
N TYR A 180 -1.38 11.90 -25.86
CA TYR A 180 -1.83 12.40 -24.57
C TYR A 180 -2.36 11.24 -23.74
N TYR A 181 -1.92 11.14 -22.48
CA TYR A 181 -2.54 10.32 -21.45
C TYR A 181 -3.75 11.04 -20.89
N ARG A 182 -4.86 10.33 -20.70
CA ARG A 182 -6.12 10.90 -20.23
C ARG A 182 -6.48 10.33 -18.88
N ALA A 183 -6.80 11.22 -17.95
CA ALA A 183 -7.37 10.90 -16.66
C ALA A 183 -8.76 11.55 -16.54
N ASP A 184 -9.69 10.86 -15.89
CA ASP A 184 -11.08 11.33 -15.76
C ASP A 184 -11.16 12.53 -14.79
N ASP A 185 -10.25 12.60 -13.82
CA ASP A 185 -10.19 13.61 -12.75
C ASP A 185 -8.81 13.62 -12.07
N PHE A 186 -8.66 14.43 -11.01
CA PHE A 186 -7.41 14.50 -10.24
C PHE A 186 -7.13 13.22 -9.46
N ASP A 187 -8.17 12.56 -8.90
CA ASP A 187 -8.02 11.27 -8.23
C ASP A 187 -7.41 10.22 -9.17
N ASN A 188 -7.90 10.16 -10.42
CA ASN A 188 -7.38 9.22 -11.41
C ASN A 188 -5.92 9.55 -11.85
N VAL A 189 -5.51 10.83 -11.80
CA VAL A 189 -4.10 11.21 -12.02
C VAL A 189 -3.21 10.72 -10.88
N VAL A 190 -3.65 10.89 -9.64
CA VAL A 190 -2.93 10.41 -8.45
C VAL A 190 -2.85 8.89 -8.44
N ASP A 191 -3.93 8.22 -8.85
CA ASP A 191 -4.07 6.76 -8.96
C ASP A 191 -3.33 6.15 -10.18
N SER A 192 -2.56 6.94 -10.93
CA SER A 192 -1.92 6.51 -12.17
C SER A 192 -0.48 7.01 -12.30
N PRO A 193 0.46 6.47 -11.52
CA PRO A 193 1.87 6.84 -11.60
C PRO A 193 2.46 6.54 -12.98
N PHE A 194 3.53 7.25 -13.32
CA PHE A 194 4.32 7.02 -14.53
C PHE A 194 5.73 6.59 -14.17
N PHE A 195 6.16 5.50 -14.74
CA PHE A 195 7.53 5.01 -14.65
C PHE A 195 8.16 5.02 -16.04
N LEU A 196 9.10 5.91 -16.27
CA LEU A 196 9.75 6.08 -17.57
C LEU A 196 11.23 5.73 -17.49
N GLY A 197 11.78 5.18 -18.56
CA GLY A 197 13.22 4.92 -18.61
C GLY A 197 13.60 3.77 -19.53
N LYS A 198 14.83 3.30 -19.37
CA LYS A 198 15.35 2.09 -20.03
C LYS A 198 14.81 0.84 -19.31
N LEU A 199 13.49 0.64 -19.39
CA LEU A 199 12.79 -0.43 -18.68
C LEU A 199 12.78 -1.72 -19.49
N SER A 200 12.94 -2.88 -18.83
CA SER A 200 12.48 -4.14 -19.41
C SER A 200 10.96 -4.22 -19.30
N THR A 201 10.32 -4.92 -20.23
CA THR A 201 8.87 -5.07 -20.28
C THR A 201 8.49 -6.52 -20.48
N ALA A 202 7.39 -6.95 -19.87
CA ALA A 202 6.76 -8.23 -20.14
C ALA A 202 5.24 -8.07 -20.04
N LYS A 203 4.50 -9.02 -20.63
CA LYS A 203 3.05 -8.98 -20.69
C LYS A 203 2.45 -10.37 -20.64
N THR A 204 1.34 -10.52 -19.93
CA THR A 204 0.54 -11.74 -19.92
C THR A 204 -0.96 -11.42 -19.85
N THR A 205 -1.79 -12.46 -19.84
CA THR A 205 -3.24 -12.33 -19.62
C THR A 205 -3.65 -13.31 -18.52
N VAL A 206 -4.45 -12.81 -17.58
CA VAL A 206 -5.03 -13.61 -16.50
C VAL A 206 -6.55 -13.41 -16.52
N GLY A 207 -7.29 -14.46 -16.85
CA GLY A 207 -8.71 -14.33 -17.13
C GLY A 207 -8.98 -13.35 -18.27
N ASN A 208 -9.71 -12.27 -17.97
CA ASN A 208 -10.01 -11.17 -18.91
C ASN A 208 -9.03 -10.00 -18.78
N ALA A 209 -8.12 -10.01 -17.82
CA ALA A 209 -7.22 -8.90 -17.55
C ALA A 209 -5.88 -9.06 -18.26
N THR A 210 -5.43 -7.99 -18.89
CA THR A 210 -4.06 -7.84 -19.37
C THR A 210 -3.17 -7.36 -18.22
N ILE A 211 -2.04 -8.03 -18.00
CA ILE A 211 -1.04 -7.69 -17.01
C ILE A 211 0.22 -7.22 -17.72
N ASP A 212 0.57 -5.97 -17.54
CA ASP A 212 1.81 -5.37 -18.03
C ASP A 212 2.82 -5.27 -16.87
N VAL A 213 4.08 -5.59 -17.13
CA VAL A 213 5.17 -5.50 -16.14
C VAL A 213 6.26 -4.62 -16.70
N TYR A 214 6.65 -3.61 -15.94
CA TYR A 214 7.71 -2.67 -16.25
C TYR A 214 8.76 -2.72 -15.15
N THR A 215 10.03 -2.95 -15.50
CA THR A 215 11.09 -3.14 -14.51
C THR A 215 12.33 -2.34 -14.85
N TYR A 216 12.77 -1.50 -13.93
CA TYR A 216 14.13 -1.01 -13.86
C TYR A 216 14.93 -1.83 -12.85
N SER A 217 16.09 -2.31 -13.26
CA SER A 217 17.04 -3.03 -12.41
C SER A 217 18.39 -2.36 -12.57
N ARG A 218 18.94 -1.86 -11.48
CA ARG A 218 20.21 -1.13 -11.44
C ARG A 218 21.38 -1.93 -12.04
N THR A 219 21.37 -3.23 -11.88
CA THR A 219 22.41 -4.13 -12.43
C THR A 219 21.96 -4.87 -13.70
N GLY A 220 20.69 -4.73 -14.09
CA GLY A 220 20.09 -5.47 -15.19
C GLY A 220 19.82 -6.96 -14.90
N LEU A 221 20.01 -7.41 -13.66
CA LEU A 221 19.84 -8.83 -13.30
C LEU A 221 18.37 -9.25 -13.13
N ILE A 222 17.50 -8.32 -12.74
CA ILE A 222 16.07 -8.56 -12.56
C ILE A 222 15.34 -7.93 -13.74
N THR A 223 14.67 -8.77 -14.54
CA THR A 223 13.91 -8.34 -15.71
C THR A 223 12.42 -8.57 -15.52
N SER A 224 11.59 -7.90 -16.32
CA SER A 224 10.14 -8.08 -16.30
C SER A 224 9.72 -9.53 -16.58
N ASP A 225 10.43 -10.27 -17.44
CA ASP A 225 10.14 -11.69 -17.66
C ASP A 225 10.39 -12.54 -16.42
N LYS A 226 11.46 -12.26 -15.68
CA LYS A 226 11.74 -12.96 -14.41
C LYS A 226 10.70 -12.63 -13.36
N MET A 227 10.29 -11.37 -13.26
CA MET A 227 9.23 -10.96 -12.35
C MET A 227 7.90 -11.62 -12.72
N LEU A 228 7.52 -11.60 -14.00
CA LEU A 228 6.30 -12.24 -14.45
C LEU A 228 6.30 -13.74 -14.16
N SER A 229 7.44 -14.42 -14.38
CA SER A 229 7.58 -15.84 -14.04
C SER A 229 7.42 -16.10 -12.54
N SER A 230 7.88 -15.20 -11.68
CA SER A 230 7.71 -15.31 -10.22
C SER A 230 6.26 -15.07 -9.79
N LEU A 231 5.48 -14.30 -10.57
CA LEU A 231 4.11 -13.90 -10.25
C LEU A 231 3.05 -14.84 -10.83
N ASP A 232 3.38 -15.73 -11.76
CA ASP A 232 2.40 -16.56 -12.50
C ASP A 232 1.41 -17.31 -11.59
N GLY A 233 1.92 -17.95 -10.53
CA GLY A 233 1.10 -18.61 -9.53
C GLY A 233 0.20 -17.66 -8.76
N LEU A 234 0.77 -16.53 -8.28
CA LEU A 234 0.04 -15.52 -7.52
C LEU A 234 -1.12 -14.91 -8.34
N LEU A 235 -0.87 -14.52 -9.58
CA LEU A 235 -1.87 -13.91 -10.45
C LEU A 235 -3.07 -14.85 -10.69
N LYS A 236 -2.82 -16.16 -10.82
CA LYS A 236 -3.86 -17.17 -10.92
C LYS A 236 -4.62 -17.33 -9.62
N ALA A 237 -3.89 -17.41 -8.49
CA ALA A 237 -4.49 -17.55 -7.16
C ALA A 237 -5.41 -16.36 -6.83
N GLU A 238 -4.98 -15.13 -7.15
CA GLU A 238 -5.78 -13.91 -6.99
C GLU A 238 -7.06 -13.98 -7.82
N SER A 239 -6.91 -14.29 -9.12
CA SER A 239 -8.07 -14.42 -10.02
C SER A 239 -9.05 -15.51 -9.58
N ASN A 240 -8.55 -16.65 -9.06
CA ASN A 240 -9.39 -17.72 -8.52
C ASN A 240 -10.10 -17.25 -7.24
N PHE A 241 -9.37 -16.63 -6.33
CA PHE A 241 -9.89 -16.16 -5.05
C PHE A 241 -11.01 -15.13 -5.23
N THR A 242 -10.88 -14.22 -6.19
CA THR A 242 -11.83 -13.12 -6.45
C THR A 242 -12.88 -13.48 -7.52
N LYS A 243 -12.83 -14.69 -8.09
CA LYS A 243 -13.70 -15.14 -9.21
C LYS A 243 -13.58 -14.25 -10.46
N GLY A 244 -12.37 -13.87 -10.78
CA GLY A 244 -11.98 -12.94 -11.82
C GLY A 244 -11.49 -11.62 -11.25
N LEU A 245 -10.57 -10.97 -11.95
CA LEU A 245 -10.04 -9.68 -11.52
C LEU A 245 -11.06 -8.56 -11.79
N PRO A 246 -11.23 -7.57 -10.88
CA PRO A 246 -12.16 -6.46 -11.09
C PRO A 246 -11.62 -5.41 -12.06
N VAL A 247 -10.55 -5.72 -12.79
CA VAL A 247 -9.87 -4.87 -13.77
C VAL A 247 -9.69 -5.59 -15.10
N ASN A 248 -9.64 -4.83 -16.21
CA ASN A 248 -9.35 -5.38 -17.54
C ASN A 248 -7.87 -5.24 -17.93
N ARG A 249 -7.13 -4.39 -17.23
CA ARG A 249 -5.69 -4.16 -17.38
C ARG A 249 -5.10 -3.77 -16.03
N TYR A 250 -3.88 -4.25 -15.75
CA TYR A 250 -3.12 -3.88 -14.57
C TYR A 250 -1.63 -3.75 -14.92
N ALA A 251 -0.95 -2.78 -14.33
CA ALA A 251 0.46 -2.52 -14.56
C ALA A 251 1.28 -2.65 -13.27
N PHE A 252 2.29 -3.52 -13.26
CA PHE A 252 3.28 -3.60 -12.20
C PHE A 252 4.50 -2.75 -12.55
N LEU A 253 4.88 -1.81 -11.66
CA LEU A 253 5.98 -0.87 -11.83
C LEU A 253 7.08 -1.18 -10.81
N PHE A 254 8.15 -1.86 -11.24
CA PHE A 254 9.23 -2.31 -10.36
C PHE A 254 10.49 -1.48 -10.50
N TYR A 255 10.90 -0.83 -9.44
CA TYR A 255 12.21 -0.27 -9.27
C TYR A 255 13.05 -1.15 -8.34
N PHE A 256 14.17 -1.68 -8.85
CA PHE A 256 15.18 -2.39 -8.08
C PHE A 256 16.46 -1.56 -7.97
N GLY A 257 16.73 -1.04 -6.78
CA GLY A 257 17.83 -0.12 -6.50
C GLY A 257 18.73 -0.49 -5.33
N LYS A 258 19.49 0.48 -4.84
CA LYS A 258 20.42 0.28 -3.72
C LYS A 258 19.71 -0.01 -2.40
N PHE A 259 18.53 0.54 -2.20
CA PHE A 259 17.70 0.37 -1.00
C PHE A 259 16.25 0.13 -1.40
N GLY A 260 15.50 -0.51 -0.52
CA GLY A 260 14.06 -0.65 -0.61
C GLY A 260 13.38 0.37 0.28
N ALA A 261 12.19 0.77 -0.10
CA ALA A 261 11.37 1.72 0.65
C ALA A 261 9.93 1.24 0.85
N GLY A 262 9.44 0.27 0.07
CA GLY A 262 8.09 -0.27 0.17
C GLY A 262 7.40 -0.40 -1.17
N ALA A 263 6.09 -0.45 -1.13
CA ALA A 263 5.22 -0.53 -2.29
C ALA A 263 3.99 0.35 -2.07
N TRP A 264 3.22 0.58 -3.14
CA TRP A 264 2.01 1.38 -3.09
C TRP A 264 0.99 0.89 -4.13
N GLU A 265 -0.23 0.73 -3.65
CA GLU A 265 -1.38 0.27 -4.40
C GLU A 265 -2.02 1.39 -5.23
N HIS A 266 -2.54 1.02 -6.41
CA HIS A 266 -3.37 1.85 -7.27
C HIS A 266 -4.45 0.99 -7.93
N SER A 267 -5.57 1.59 -8.36
CA SER A 267 -6.71 0.87 -8.93
C SER A 267 -6.34 0.01 -10.14
N TYR A 268 -5.34 0.44 -10.92
CA TYR A 268 -4.94 -0.23 -12.17
C TYR A 268 -3.44 -0.45 -12.27
N SER A 269 -2.70 -0.19 -11.21
CA SER A 269 -1.26 -0.45 -11.10
C SER A 269 -0.81 -0.60 -9.66
N SER A 270 0.42 -1.01 -9.47
CA SER A 270 1.13 -0.91 -8.19
C SER A 270 2.59 -0.58 -8.42
N GLU A 271 3.16 0.19 -7.52
CA GLU A 271 4.53 0.68 -7.58
C GLU A 271 5.36 0.04 -6.48
N TYR A 272 6.56 -0.42 -6.83
CA TYR A 272 7.46 -1.14 -5.93
C TYR A 272 8.85 -0.54 -5.95
N VAL A 273 9.30 -0.08 -4.80
CA VAL A 273 10.67 0.41 -4.58
C VAL A 273 11.40 -0.62 -3.73
N LEU A 274 12.14 -1.51 -4.39
CA LEU A 274 12.75 -2.67 -3.76
C LEU A 274 14.28 -2.59 -3.81
N LYS A 275 14.92 -3.09 -2.75
CA LYS A 275 16.36 -3.27 -2.75
C LYS A 275 16.72 -4.40 -3.72
N GLU A 276 17.62 -4.09 -4.67
CA GLU A 276 18.09 -5.11 -5.60
C GLU A 276 18.98 -6.14 -4.89
N ASP A 277 18.68 -7.41 -5.11
CA ASP A 277 19.49 -8.54 -4.67
C ASP A 277 19.42 -9.68 -5.72
N THR A 278 20.21 -10.73 -5.54
CA THR A 278 20.10 -11.94 -6.36
C THR A 278 18.70 -12.55 -6.18
N LEU A 279 18.01 -12.83 -7.28
CA LEU A 279 16.67 -13.38 -7.27
C LEU A 279 16.70 -14.87 -6.88
N THR A 280 17.05 -15.13 -5.61
CA THR A 280 16.97 -16.46 -4.99
C THR A 280 15.51 -16.85 -4.76
N PRO A 281 15.16 -18.14 -4.59
CA PRO A 281 13.80 -18.55 -4.23
C PRO A 281 13.27 -17.83 -2.98
N ALA A 282 14.09 -17.60 -1.96
CA ALA A 282 13.71 -16.90 -0.74
C ALA A 282 13.43 -15.41 -0.99
N TYR A 283 14.27 -14.74 -1.77
CA TYR A 283 14.06 -13.33 -2.13
C TYR A 283 12.85 -13.17 -3.04
N SER A 284 12.67 -14.06 -4.04
CA SER A 284 11.48 -14.08 -4.87
C SER A 284 10.20 -14.26 -4.05
N ALA A 285 10.19 -15.20 -3.08
CA ALA A 285 9.05 -15.40 -2.20
C ALA A 285 8.73 -14.16 -1.35
N SER A 286 9.75 -13.44 -0.86
CA SER A 286 9.53 -12.19 -0.12
C SER A 286 8.91 -11.09 -0.99
N ILE A 287 9.36 -10.96 -2.23
CA ILE A 287 8.78 -10.02 -3.21
C ILE A 287 7.32 -10.41 -3.52
N VAL A 288 7.05 -11.69 -3.80
CA VAL A 288 5.70 -12.21 -4.08
C VAL A 288 4.75 -11.93 -2.92
N SER A 289 5.23 -12.03 -1.67
CA SER A 289 4.41 -11.70 -0.48
C SER A 289 3.99 -10.23 -0.44
N VAL A 290 4.89 -9.30 -0.76
CA VAL A 290 4.55 -7.87 -0.86
C VAL A 290 3.57 -7.64 -2.01
N ILE A 291 3.83 -8.25 -3.18
CA ILE A 291 2.97 -8.08 -4.35
C ILE A 291 1.56 -8.66 -4.10
N ALA A 292 1.45 -9.76 -3.36
CA ALA A 292 0.15 -10.34 -3.00
C ALA A 292 -0.69 -9.37 -2.15
N HIS A 293 -0.05 -8.58 -1.29
CA HIS A 293 -0.70 -7.53 -0.51
C HIS A 293 -1.15 -6.38 -1.42
N GLU A 294 -0.22 -5.76 -2.14
CA GLU A 294 -0.52 -4.60 -2.99
C GLU A 294 -1.51 -4.93 -4.12
N PHE A 295 -1.41 -6.11 -4.71
CA PHE A 295 -2.32 -6.50 -5.78
C PHE A 295 -3.73 -6.79 -5.26
N PHE A 296 -3.88 -7.29 -4.02
CA PHE A 296 -5.20 -7.50 -3.44
C PHE A 296 -5.95 -6.19 -3.18
N HIS A 297 -5.27 -5.08 -3.02
CA HIS A 297 -5.89 -3.76 -2.88
C HIS A 297 -6.80 -3.38 -4.04
N VAL A 298 -6.66 -3.98 -5.20
CA VAL A 298 -7.63 -3.83 -6.31
C VAL A 298 -9.05 -4.19 -5.90
N ASN A 299 -9.21 -5.01 -4.84
CA ASN A 299 -10.49 -5.39 -4.25
C ASN A 299 -10.86 -4.50 -3.04
N ILE A 300 -9.90 -4.21 -2.17
CA ILE A 300 -10.05 -3.44 -0.92
C ILE A 300 -8.78 -2.61 -0.70
N PRO A 301 -8.83 -1.25 -0.60
CA PRO A 301 -10.01 -0.37 -0.64
C PRO A 301 -10.37 0.15 -2.03
N LEU A 302 -9.65 -0.20 -3.09
CA LEU A 302 -9.79 0.45 -4.40
C LEU A 302 -11.10 0.11 -5.15
N ASN A 303 -11.79 -0.94 -4.70
CA ASN A 303 -13.14 -1.25 -5.17
C ASN A 303 -14.17 -1.22 -4.03
N LEU A 304 -13.88 -1.85 -2.89
CA LEU A 304 -14.73 -1.87 -1.69
C LEU A 304 -14.21 -0.86 -0.66
N HIS A 305 -14.84 0.30 -0.54
CA HIS A 305 -14.39 1.40 0.31
C HIS A 305 -15.56 2.22 0.87
N SER A 306 -15.28 3.07 1.86
CA SER A 306 -16.21 4.04 2.40
C SER A 306 -16.22 5.34 1.61
N GLU A 307 -17.23 6.18 1.86
CA GLU A 307 -17.34 7.53 1.28
C GLU A 307 -16.14 8.43 1.56
N LEU A 308 -15.36 8.14 2.61
CA LEU A 308 -14.13 8.89 2.91
C LEU A 308 -13.02 8.64 1.89
N VAL A 309 -12.97 7.44 1.31
CA VAL A 309 -12.02 7.09 0.24
C VAL A 309 -12.56 7.53 -1.12
N GLU A 310 -13.88 7.36 -1.37
CA GLU A 310 -14.52 7.80 -2.63
C GLU A 310 -14.40 9.32 -2.84
N HIS A 311 -14.45 10.09 -1.75
CA HIS A 311 -14.36 11.56 -1.77
C HIS A 311 -13.10 12.02 -1.03
N PHE A 312 -11.94 11.55 -1.48
CA PHE A 312 -10.67 11.79 -0.81
C PHE A 312 -10.34 13.28 -0.69
N ASN A 313 -9.88 13.69 0.49
CA ASN A 313 -9.49 15.07 0.78
C ASN A 313 -7.97 15.25 0.63
N PHE A 314 -7.51 15.78 -0.49
CA PHE A 314 -6.09 16.01 -0.78
C PHE A 314 -5.46 17.16 0.05
N VAL A 315 -6.26 17.95 0.77
CA VAL A 315 -5.78 19.08 1.59
C VAL A 315 -5.52 18.64 3.02
N LYS A 316 -6.37 17.75 3.55
CA LYS A 316 -6.26 17.26 4.93
C LYS A 316 -6.62 15.78 4.97
N PRO A 317 -5.73 14.91 5.46
CA PRO A 317 -6.04 13.50 5.55
C PRO A 317 -7.23 13.27 6.50
N VAL A 318 -8.17 12.43 6.06
CA VAL A 318 -9.30 11.97 6.87
C VAL A 318 -9.15 10.47 7.03
N MET A 319 -8.99 10.04 8.28
CA MET A 319 -8.75 8.64 8.62
C MET A 319 -10.05 7.86 8.75
N SER A 320 -10.02 6.58 8.36
CA SER A 320 -11.15 5.66 8.46
C SER A 320 -11.01 4.72 9.64
N ARG A 321 -12.11 4.48 10.37
CA ARG A 321 -12.21 3.41 11.38
C ARG A 321 -12.09 2.01 10.77
N HIS A 322 -12.18 1.91 9.43
CA HIS A 322 -12.13 0.65 8.68
C HIS A 322 -10.74 0.32 8.12
N LEU A 323 -9.68 0.99 8.62
CA LEU A 323 -8.32 0.69 8.20
C LEU A 323 -7.93 -0.79 8.44
N TRP A 324 -8.52 -1.43 9.46
CA TRP A 324 -8.40 -2.89 9.68
C TRP A 324 -8.91 -3.72 8.49
N LEU A 325 -9.94 -3.23 7.79
CA LEU A 325 -10.46 -3.86 6.57
C LEU A 325 -9.51 -3.58 5.39
N TYR A 326 -9.06 -2.33 5.24
CA TYR A 326 -8.24 -1.93 4.11
C TYR A 326 -6.87 -2.59 4.11
N GLU A 327 -6.20 -2.62 5.26
CA GLU A 327 -4.86 -3.19 5.41
C GLU A 327 -4.86 -4.59 6.03
N GLY A 328 -5.57 -4.74 7.14
CA GLY A 328 -5.57 -6.01 7.88
C GLY A 328 -6.24 -7.15 7.13
N THR A 329 -7.37 -6.89 6.46
CA THR A 329 -8.04 -7.92 5.65
C THR A 329 -7.29 -8.18 4.36
N THR A 330 -6.67 -7.16 3.75
CA THR A 330 -5.78 -7.34 2.60
C THR A 330 -4.58 -8.21 2.95
N GLU A 331 -3.95 -7.96 4.08
CA GLU A 331 -2.84 -8.78 4.58
C GLU A 331 -3.26 -10.23 4.88
N TRP A 332 -4.46 -10.44 5.44
CA TRP A 332 -5.05 -11.78 5.58
C TRP A 332 -5.26 -12.44 4.22
N ALA A 333 -5.85 -11.74 3.26
CA ALA A 333 -6.13 -12.27 1.94
C ALA A 333 -4.84 -12.65 1.21
N ALA A 334 -3.80 -11.82 1.25
CA ALA A 334 -2.50 -12.03 0.62
C ALA A 334 -1.88 -13.40 0.99
N PHE A 335 -2.01 -13.82 2.25
CA PHE A 335 -1.55 -15.13 2.69
C PHE A 335 -2.57 -16.24 2.46
N THR A 336 -3.86 -15.97 2.67
CA THR A 336 -4.94 -16.97 2.61
C THR A 336 -5.18 -17.45 1.19
N LEU A 337 -5.16 -16.57 0.19
CA LEU A 337 -5.28 -16.96 -1.22
C LEU A 337 -4.15 -17.91 -1.66
N GLN A 338 -2.93 -17.66 -1.17
CA GLN A 338 -1.78 -18.54 -1.46
C GLN A 338 -1.92 -19.92 -0.79
N LEU A 339 -2.46 -19.99 0.45
CA LEU A 339 -2.77 -21.25 1.08
C LEU A 339 -3.83 -22.02 0.29
N ARG A 340 -4.92 -21.35 -0.09
CA ARG A 340 -6.09 -21.95 -0.74
C ARG A 340 -5.82 -22.37 -2.18
N ASP A 341 -4.90 -21.70 -2.87
CA ASP A 341 -4.44 -22.12 -4.23
C ASP A 341 -3.15 -22.97 -4.17
N HIS A 342 -2.82 -23.51 -2.99
CA HIS A 342 -1.70 -24.45 -2.77
C HIS A 342 -0.29 -23.90 -3.08
N LEU A 343 -0.11 -22.58 -3.12
CA LEU A 343 1.20 -21.92 -3.23
C LEU A 343 1.95 -21.95 -1.91
N LEU A 344 1.22 -21.97 -0.79
CA LEU A 344 1.75 -22.19 0.55
C LEU A 344 1.20 -23.50 1.13
N THR A 345 2.05 -24.24 1.83
CA THR A 345 1.62 -25.36 2.65
C THR A 345 1.00 -24.87 3.95
N LEU A 346 0.14 -25.68 4.59
CA LEU A 346 -0.42 -25.35 5.90
C LEU A 346 0.66 -25.02 6.96
N PRO A 347 1.76 -25.79 7.11
CA PRO A 347 2.83 -25.42 8.04
C PRO A 347 3.45 -24.05 7.76
N GLN A 348 3.66 -23.67 6.51
CA GLN A 348 4.18 -22.34 6.13
C GLN A 348 3.19 -21.23 6.50
N TYR A 349 1.90 -21.44 6.24
CA TYR A 349 0.84 -20.50 6.63
C TYR A 349 0.76 -20.34 8.16
N LEU A 350 0.78 -21.44 8.91
CA LEU A 350 0.79 -21.40 10.39
C LEU A 350 2.05 -20.69 10.94
N GLN A 351 3.19 -20.85 10.27
CA GLN A 351 4.41 -20.13 10.62
C GLN A 351 4.27 -18.63 10.37
N ALA A 352 3.61 -18.22 9.28
CA ALA A 352 3.32 -16.81 9.02
C ALA A 352 2.40 -16.21 10.10
N LEU A 353 1.32 -16.92 10.48
CA LEU A 353 0.44 -16.50 11.57
C LEU A 353 1.18 -16.39 12.90
N GLN A 354 2.07 -17.34 13.23
CA GLN A 354 2.93 -17.26 14.40
C GLN A 354 3.79 -16.00 14.40
N GLY A 355 4.33 -15.64 13.25
CA GLY A 355 5.07 -14.39 13.06
C GLY A 355 4.22 -13.17 13.39
N LYS A 356 2.96 -13.13 12.88
CA LYS A 356 2.02 -12.02 13.13
C LYS A 356 1.63 -11.89 14.59
N PHE A 357 1.35 -12.99 15.30
CA PHE A 357 1.11 -12.96 16.75
C PHE A 357 2.32 -12.39 17.50
N SER A 358 3.52 -12.88 17.16
CA SER A 358 4.76 -12.43 17.81
C SER A 358 5.07 -10.95 17.51
N ALA A 359 4.71 -10.46 16.33
CA ALA A 359 4.85 -9.06 15.95
C ALA A 359 3.81 -8.18 16.68
N ALA A 360 2.56 -8.64 16.75
CA ALA A 360 1.48 -7.94 17.45
C ALA A 360 1.77 -7.74 18.95
N ASP A 361 2.48 -8.67 19.60
CA ASP A 361 2.91 -8.53 21.00
C ASP A 361 3.81 -7.30 21.27
N ASN A 362 4.41 -6.70 20.24
CA ASN A 362 5.27 -5.52 20.39
C ASN A 362 4.51 -4.19 20.46
N PHE A 363 3.21 -4.22 20.21
CA PHE A 363 2.35 -3.02 20.18
C PHE A 363 1.47 -2.93 21.43
N ASP A 364 0.88 -1.77 21.64
CA ASP A 364 -0.05 -1.55 22.74
C ASP A 364 -1.34 -2.35 22.55
N GLN A 365 -1.62 -3.26 23.47
CA GLN A 365 -2.80 -4.13 23.42
C GLN A 365 -4.08 -3.42 23.88
N HIS A 366 -3.99 -2.20 24.42
CA HIS A 366 -5.11 -1.38 24.86
C HIS A 366 -5.63 -0.43 23.78
N VAL A 367 -5.05 -0.47 22.58
CA VAL A 367 -5.51 0.28 21.41
C VAL A 367 -6.36 -0.65 20.53
N SER A 368 -7.61 -0.24 20.26
CA SER A 368 -8.50 -0.95 19.34
C SER A 368 -8.08 -0.76 17.88
N LEU A 369 -8.52 -1.63 16.98
CA LEU A 369 -8.24 -1.46 15.55
C LEU A 369 -8.99 -0.26 14.95
N THR A 370 -10.17 0.06 15.47
CA THR A 370 -10.92 1.26 15.06
C THR A 370 -10.24 2.54 15.53
N ASP A 371 -9.79 2.60 16.79
CA ASP A 371 -9.09 3.78 17.31
C ASP A 371 -7.76 3.97 16.59
N LEU A 372 -7.01 2.88 16.36
CA LEU A 372 -5.76 2.93 15.61
C LEU A 372 -5.99 3.41 14.16
N GLY A 373 -7.11 3.01 13.53
CA GLY A 373 -7.49 3.50 12.20
C GLY A 373 -7.76 4.99 12.19
N ILE A 374 -8.55 5.51 13.14
CA ILE A 374 -8.91 6.92 13.23
C ILE A 374 -7.70 7.80 13.56
N HIS A 375 -6.74 7.29 14.34
CA HIS A 375 -5.57 8.02 14.83
C HIS A 375 -4.26 7.58 14.17
N ALA A 376 -4.31 6.96 12.98
CA ALA A 376 -3.14 6.41 12.30
C ALA A 376 -2.01 7.44 12.13
N THR A 377 -2.33 8.69 11.78
CA THR A 377 -1.36 9.79 11.64
C THR A 377 -0.67 10.17 12.95
N ASP A 378 -1.37 10.06 14.08
CA ASP A 378 -0.85 10.45 15.40
C ASP A 378 -0.16 9.28 16.12
N MET A 379 -0.45 8.04 15.69
CA MET A 379 0.00 6.80 16.32
C MET A 379 0.92 5.99 15.39
N GLN A 380 1.85 6.66 14.72
CA GLN A 380 2.74 6.05 13.71
C GLN A 380 3.58 4.88 14.26
N ASP A 381 3.95 4.90 15.53
CA ASP A 381 4.65 3.79 16.19
C ASP A 381 3.77 2.57 16.44
N GLN A 382 2.43 2.74 16.45
CA GLN A 382 1.43 1.67 16.60
C GLN A 382 0.83 1.25 15.25
N TYR A 383 0.92 2.09 14.23
CA TYR A 383 0.32 1.88 12.90
C TYR A 383 0.61 0.49 12.30
N PRO A 384 1.85 -0.06 12.36
CA PRO A 384 2.11 -1.38 11.78
C PRO A 384 1.29 -2.52 12.40
N ASN A 385 0.65 -2.31 13.56
CA ASN A 385 -0.24 -3.30 14.18
C ASN A 385 -1.55 -3.50 13.40
N ILE A 386 -1.94 -2.56 12.57
CA ILE A 386 -3.08 -2.72 11.64
C ILE A 386 -2.86 -3.95 10.76
N TYR A 387 -1.66 -4.14 10.24
CA TYR A 387 -1.28 -5.31 9.43
C TYR A 387 -1.20 -6.59 10.26
N GLN A 388 -0.63 -6.51 11.47
CA GLN A 388 -0.41 -7.70 12.29
C GLN A 388 -1.70 -8.16 12.97
N LYS A 389 -2.28 -7.34 13.86
CA LYS A 389 -3.52 -7.65 14.57
C LYS A 389 -4.72 -7.73 13.62
N GLY A 390 -4.78 -6.84 12.59
CA GLY A 390 -5.85 -6.85 11.61
C GLY A 390 -5.92 -8.16 10.81
N ALA A 391 -4.79 -8.70 10.36
CA ALA A 391 -4.76 -10.01 9.68
C ALA A 391 -5.16 -11.17 10.61
N LEU A 392 -4.76 -11.13 11.88
CA LEU A 392 -5.17 -12.12 12.88
C LEU A 392 -6.68 -12.06 13.15
N VAL A 393 -7.24 -10.86 13.30
CA VAL A 393 -8.68 -10.63 13.46
C VAL A 393 -9.44 -11.13 12.23
N SER A 394 -8.97 -10.80 11.02
CA SER A 394 -9.57 -11.28 9.77
C SER A 394 -9.50 -12.81 9.62
N THR A 395 -8.39 -13.43 10.06
CA THR A 395 -8.27 -14.90 10.13
C THR A 395 -9.34 -15.51 11.05
N MET A 396 -9.54 -14.93 12.24
CA MET A 396 -10.53 -15.43 13.20
C MET A 396 -11.96 -15.14 12.76
N LEU A 397 -12.21 -14.00 12.11
CA LEU A 397 -13.50 -13.69 11.51
C LEU A 397 -13.85 -14.70 10.41
N ASP A 398 -12.89 -15.06 9.57
CA ASP A 398 -13.05 -16.09 8.54
C ASP A 398 -13.42 -17.45 9.16
N ILE A 399 -12.69 -17.89 10.19
CA ILE A 399 -13.00 -19.14 10.93
C ILE A 399 -14.40 -19.05 11.55
N ARG A 400 -14.75 -17.92 12.18
CA ARG A 400 -16.07 -17.75 12.81
C ARG A 400 -17.21 -17.83 11.80
N LEU A 401 -17.07 -17.19 10.66
CA LEU A 401 -18.05 -17.24 9.59
C LEU A 401 -18.19 -18.68 9.04
N LEU A 402 -17.09 -19.41 8.86
CA LEU A 402 -17.12 -20.81 8.45
C LEU A 402 -17.79 -21.71 9.51
N GLN A 403 -17.56 -21.48 10.80
CA GLN A 403 -18.28 -22.18 11.87
C GLN A 403 -19.78 -21.96 11.77
N LEU A 404 -20.23 -20.71 11.71
CA LEU A 404 -21.64 -20.33 11.67
C LEU A 404 -22.35 -20.81 10.39
N SER A 405 -21.61 -20.86 9.27
CA SER A 405 -22.12 -21.35 7.99
C SER A 405 -21.98 -22.86 7.77
N HIS A 406 -21.47 -23.61 8.76
CA HIS A 406 -21.11 -25.02 8.61
C HIS A 406 -20.18 -25.29 7.41
N GLY A 407 -19.12 -24.47 7.31
CA GLY A 407 -18.07 -24.58 6.30
C GLY A 407 -18.40 -24.01 4.92
N LYS A 408 -19.54 -23.33 4.74
CA LYS A 408 -20.04 -22.90 3.41
C LYS A 408 -19.65 -21.49 3.01
N SER A 409 -19.45 -20.58 3.96
CA SER A 409 -19.26 -19.16 3.69
C SER A 409 -18.33 -18.55 4.75
N GLY A 410 -17.15 -18.17 4.34
CA GLY A 410 -16.15 -17.47 5.14
C GLY A 410 -16.07 -15.98 4.80
N LEU A 411 -14.98 -15.36 5.20
CA LEU A 411 -14.72 -13.92 4.96
C LEU A 411 -14.59 -13.62 3.45
N ARG A 412 -14.00 -14.54 2.67
CA ARG A 412 -13.93 -14.39 1.22
C ARG A 412 -15.32 -14.21 0.57
N GLU A 413 -16.29 -15.06 0.91
CA GLU A 413 -17.65 -14.95 0.38
C GLU A 413 -18.35 -13.67 0.82
N LEU A 414 -18.04 -13.19 2.02
CA LEU A 414 -18.53 -11.89 2.49
C LEU A 414 -17.95 -10.75 1.64
N ILE A 415 -16.63 -10.74 1.40
CA ILE A 415 -15.97 -9.75 0.53
C ILE A 415 -16.58 -9.78 -0.87
N LEU A 416 -16.78 -10.96 -1.47
CA LEU A 416 -17.39 -11.08 -2.79
C LEU A 416 -18.85 -10.59 -2.83
N ARG A 417 -19.61 -10.70 -1.74
CA ARG A 417 -20.96 -10.14 -1.65
C ARG A 417 -20.93 -8.64 -1.46
N LEU A 418 -20.05 -8.13 -0.61
CA LEU A 418 -19.82 -6.70 -0.42
C LEU A 418 -19.40 -6.03 -1.74
N SER A 419 -18.47 -6.63 -2.47
CA SER A 419 -18.02 -6.12 -3.78
C SER A 419 -19.08 -6.16 -4.89
N LYS A 420 -20.19 -6.86 -4.69
CA LYS A 420 -21.37 -6.80 -5.59
C LYS A 420 -22.34 -5.71 -5.22
N GLU A 421 -22.44 -5.38 -3.93
CA GLU A 421 -23.33 -4.35 -3.41
C GLU A 421 -22.67 -2.97 -3.48
N TYR A 422 -21.40 -2.93 -3.16
CA TYR A 422 -20.54 -1.75 -3.23
C TYR A 422 -19.51 -1.92 -4.34
N GLY A 423 -18.89 -0.83 -4.76
CA GLY A 423 -17.86 -0.85 -5.79
C GLY A 423 -17.27 0.53 -5.99
N LYS A 424 -16.40 0.68 -6.98
CA LYS A 424 -15.60 1.89 -7.21
C LYS A 424 -16.42 3.20 -7.27
N LYS A 425 -17.73 3.15 -7.58
CA LYS A 425 -18.63 4.31 -7.68
C LYS A 425 -19.81 4.23 -6.72
N HIS A 426 -19.73 3.39 -5.71
CA HIS A 426 -20.78 3.19 -4.73
C HIS A 426 -20.17 2.75 -3.40
N ALA A 427 -19.69 3.73 -2.65
CA ALA A 427 -19.06 3.53 -1.35
C ALA A 427 -20.05 3.02 -0.29
N PHE A 428 -19.55 2.35 0.74
CA PHE A 428 -20.33 2.07 1.93
C PHE A 428 -20.28 3.26 2.91
N SER A 429 -21.29 3.33 3.80
CA SER A 429 -21.32 4.32 4.89
C SER A 429 -20.26 3.97 5.95
N GLU A 430 -19.39 4.91 6.26
CA GLU A 430 -18.36 4.79 7.31
C GLU A 430 -18.97 4.46 8.68
N GLU A 431 -20.14 5.02 8.99
CA GLU A 431 -20.85 4.81 10.26
C GLU A 431 -21.57 3.46 10.30
N ASP A 432 -22.28 3.09 9.23
CA ASP A 432 -23.21 1.97 9.23
C ASP A 432 -22.58 0.64 8.83
N PHE A 433 -21.30 0.62 8.41
CA PHE A 433 -20.68 -0.57 7.85
C PHE A 433 -20.68 -1.78 8.78
N PHE A 434 -20.46 -1.58 10.09
CA PHE A 434 -20.52 -2.69 11.04
C PHE A 434 -21.93 -3.30 11.16
N ASP A 435 -22.96 -2.48 11.12
CA ASP A 435 -24.35 -2.95 11.11
C ASP A 435 -24.63 -3.73 9.83
N LYS A 436 -24.12 -3.25 8.71
CA LYS A 436 -24.21 -3.93 7.43
C LYS A 436 -23.49 -5.29 7.41
N LEU A 437 -22.32 -5.40 8.02
CA LEU A 437 -21.63 -6.69 8.17
C LEU A 437 -22.47 -7.70 8.95
N VAL A 438 -23.11 -7.27 10.04
CA VAL A 438 -24.01 -8.13 10.83
C VAL A 438 -25.25 -8.53 10.04
N GLU A 439 -25.89 -7.58 9.34
CA GLU A 439 -27.05 -7.83 8.47
C GLU A 439 -26.73 -8.88 7.39
N MET A 440 -25.56 -8.76 6.76
CA MET A 440 -25.14 -9.66 5.68
C MET A 440 -24.63 -11.02 6.18
N THR A 441 -24.43 -11.20 7.47
CA THR A 441 -23.85 -12.43 8.05
C THR A 441 -24.75 -13.03 9.14
N TYR A 442 -24.36 -12.91 10.39
CA TYR A 442 -25.02 -13.51 11.54
C TYR A 442 -25.04 -12.53 12.71
N PRO A 443 -26.09 -12.53 13.57
CA PRO A 443 -26.14 -11.66 14.76
C PRO A 443 -24.93 -11.81 15.68
N GLU A 444 -24.34 -13.02 15.77
CA GLU A 444 -23.17 -13.33 16.60
C GLU A 444 -21.88 -12.61 16.15
N ILE A 445 -21.89 -12.06 14.95
CA ILE A 445 -20.75 -11.25 14.45
C ILE A 445 -20.72 -9.89 15.13
N ARG A 446 -21.84 -9.41 15.71
CA ARG A 446 -21.86 -8.20 16.52
C ARG A 446 -20.89 -8.31 17.70
N ASP A 447 -20.97 -9.40 18.46
CA ASP A 447 -20.07 -9.63 19.60
C ASP A 447 -18.61 -9.69 19.17
N PHE A 448 -18.34 -10.34 18.03
CA PHE A 448 -16.98 -10.39 17.46
C PHE A 448 -16.44 -8.99 17.14
N ILE A 449 -17.24 -8.15 16.49
CA ILE A 449 -16.86 -6.75 16.15
C ILE A 449 -16.61 -5.94 17.42
N ASP A 450 -17.54 -6.00 18.38
CA ASP A 450 -17.48 -5.18 19.59
C ASP A 450 -16.30 -5.56 20.50
N HIS A 451 -15.90 -6.86 20.57
CA HIS A 451 -14.79 -7.33 21.40
C HIS A 451 -13.42 -7.16 20.73
N TYR A 452 -13.28 -7.46 19.40
CA TYR A 452 -11.97 -7.65 18.78
C TYR A 452 -11.59 -6.61 17.73
N ILE A 453 -12.56 -5.83 17.20
CA ILE A 453 -12.32 -4.75 16.25
C ILE A 453 -12.46 -3.39 16.93
N LYS A 454 -13.60 -3.14 17.57
CA LYS A 454 -13.88 -1.93 18.33
C LYS A 454 -13.35 -1.97 19.75
N GLY A 455 -13.25 -3.18 20.31
CA GLY A 455 -12.71 -3.45 21.64
C GLY A 455 -11.25 -3.85 21.60
N THR A 456 -10.72 -4.06 22.80
CA THR A 456 -9.31 -4.43 23.04
C THR A 456 -9.16 -5.80 23.67
N ASP A 457 -10.22 -6.63 23.60
CA ASP A 457 -10.17 -7.96 24.21
C ASP A 457 -9.12 -8.84 23.54
N LYS A 458 -8.53 -9.70 24.35
CA LYS A 458 -7.52 -10.64 23.86
C LYS A 458 -8.14 -11.59 22.84
N LEU A 459 -7.48 -11.75 21.70
CA LEU A 459 -7.93 -12.66 20.66
C LEU A 459 -8.05 -14.10 21.16
N PRO A 460 -9.18 -14.79 20.95
CA PRO A 460 -9.42 -16.15 21.45
C PRO A 460 -8.80 -17.21 20.54
N ALA A 461 -7.49 -17.09 20.27
CA ALA A 461 -6.75 -17.90 19.32
C ALA A 461 -6.88 -19.40 19.59
N GLN A 462 -6.78 -19.81 20.86
CA GLN A 462 -6.90 -21.23 21.24
C GLN A 462 -8.26 -21.80 20.85
N GLU A 463 -9.35 -21.06 21.07
CA GLU A 463 -10.72 -21.51 20.75
C GLU A 463 -10.90 -21.70 19.25
N TYR A 464 -10.54 -20.68 18.47
CA TYR A 464 -10.75 -20.71 17.01
C TYR A 464 -9.85 -21.75 16.32
N PHE A 465 -8.57 -21.79 16.65
CA PHE A 465 -7.67 -22.78 16.04
C PHE A 465 -7.97 -24.20 16.47
N SER A 466 -8.40 -24.41 17.72
CA SER A 466 -8.86 -25.72 18.18
C SER A 466 -10.03 -26.23 17.36
N SER A 467 -10.97 -25.37 16.93
CA SER A 467 -12.10 -25.78 16.07
C SER A 467 -11.68 -26.30 14.69
N LEU A 468 -10.48 -25.94 14.24
CA LEU A 468 -9.83 -26.46 13.04
C LEU A 468 -8.97 -27.72 13.31
N GLY A 469 -8.90 -28.20 14.55
CA GLY A 469 -7.94 -29.22 14.95
C GLY A 469 -6.49 -28.74 14.81
N ILE A 470 -6.25 -27.47 15.16
CA ILE A 470 -4.93 -26.86 15.24
C ILE A 470 -4.69 -26.50 16.70
N ASP A 471 -3.62 -27.04 17.28
CA ASP A 471 -3.20 -26.74 18.64
C ASP A 471 -2.47 -25.38 18.65
N TYR A 472 -2.94 -24.47 19.49
CA TYR A 472 -2.31 -23.18 19.72
C TYR A 472 -1.77 -23.10 21.14
N SER A 473 -0.56 -22.58 21.29
CA SER A 473 0.01 -22.27 22.60
C SER A 473 0.74 -20.92 22.57
N GLU A 474 0.28 -19.99 23.39
CA GLU A 474 0.97 -18.73 23.62
C GLU A 474 2.27 -18.89 24.41
N LYS A 475 2.34 -19.92 25.25
CA LYS A 475 3.51 -20.17 26.09
C LYS A 475 4.74 -20.39 25.25
N GLY A 476 5.82 -19.70 25.63
CA GLY A 476 7.09 -19.84 24.95
C GLY A 476 7.67 -21.25 25.07
N MET A 477 8.10 -21.81 23.95
CA MET A 477 8.88 -23.05 23.91
C MET A 477 10.32 -22.74 23.51
N ALA A 478 11.28 -23.46 24.13
CA ALA A 478 12.69 -23.30 23.81
C ALA A 478 13.01 -23.97 22.45
N ASP A 479 13.40 -23.18 21.47
CA ASP A 479 13.95 -23.65 20.20
C ASP A 479 15.49 -23.78 20.33
N SER A 480 15.96 -24.99 20.62
CA SER A 480 17.39 -25.26 20.79
C SER A 480 18.19 -25.27 19.47
N SER A 481 17.53 -25.14 18.31
CA SER A 481 18.21 -25.01 17.02
C SER A 481 18.76 -23.60 16.76
N LYS A 482 18.30 -22.61 17.54
CA LYS A 482 18.67 -21.19 17.38
C LYS A 482 19.03 -20.57 18.72
N SER A 483 20.11 -19.82 18.74
CA SER A 483 20.52 -19.05 19.91
C SER A 483 19.90 -17.66 19.94
N SER A 484 19.76 -17.10 21.15
CA SER A 484 19.14 -15.81 21.37
C SER A 484 19.63 -15.15 22.64
N LEU A 485 19.62 -13.83 22.67
CA LEU A 485 19.75 -13.03 23.89
C LEU A 485 18.50 -13.09 24.77
N ARG A 486 17.37 -13.55 24.23
CA ARG A 486 16.04 -13.43 24.85
C ARG A 486 15.74 -12.01 25.33
N ALA A 487 16.06 -11.02 24.50
CA ALA A 487 15.74 -9.63 24.69
C ALA A 487 14.98 -9.11 23.47
N GLY A 488 13.94 -8.36 23.71
CA GLY A 488 13.29 -7.54 22.67
C GLY A 488 14.20 -6.35 22.38
N ILE A 489 14.52 -6.14 21.12
CA ILE A 489 15.42 -5.07 20.68
C ILE A 489 14.79 -4.40 19.46
N ARG A 490 14.71 -3.07 19.46
CA ARG A 490 14.24 -2.30 18.32
C ARG A 490 15.08 -1.03 18.11
N PHE A 491 15.02 -0.46 16.92
CA PHE A 491 15.51 0.89 16.69
C PHE A 491 14.50 1.92 17.19
N LYS A 492 15.01 2.92 17.89
CA LYS A 492 14.34 4.19 18.13
C LYS A 492 15.24 5.24 17.53
N ASP A 493 14.79 5.88 16.47
CA ASP A 493 15.60 6.74 15.61
C ASP A 493 16.82 5.95 15.06
N THR A 494 18.03 6.39 15.36
CA THR A 494 19.29 5.71 14.98
C THR A 494 19.83 4.78 16.07
N SER A 495 19.17 4.67 17.24
CA SER A 495 19.64 3.94 18.41
C SER A 495 18.95 2.58 18.56
N MET A 496 19.73 1.55 18.80
CA MET A 496 19.23 0.19 19.08
C MET A 496 18.91 0.05 20.57
N VAL A 497 17.62 -0.03 20.92
CA VAL A 497 17.15 0.00 22.32
C VAL A 497 16.56 -1.35 22.73
N VAL A 498 16.90 -1.80 23.94
CA VAL A 498 16.30 -2.97 24.57
C VAL A 498 14.90 -2.61 25.09
N THR A 499 13.87 -3.21 24.52
CA THR A 499 12.47 -2.96 24.87
C THR A 499 11.96 -3.83 26.01
N GLY A 500 12.63 -4.95 26.26
CA GLY A 500 12.31 -5.88 27.34
C GLY A 500 13.24 -7.08 27.35
N VAL A 501 13.20 -7.85 28.42
CA VAL A 501 13.98 -9.09 28.59
C VAL A 501 13.01 -10.22 28.90
N LEU A 502 13.12 -11.32 28.15
CA LEU A 502 12.23 -12.47 28.27
C LEU A 502 12.70 -13.43 29.37
N ASP A 503 11.77 -14.23 29.86
CA ASP A 503 12.05 -15.23 30.90
C ASP A 503 13.17 -16.20 30.49
N GLY A 504 14.05 -16.50 31.43
CA GLY A 504 15.21 -17.36 31.22
C GLY A 504 16.32 -16.74 30.36
N SER A 505 16.30 -15.42 30.13
CA SER A 505 17.44 -14.70 29.55
C SER A 505 18.66 -14.74 30.49
N GLN A 506 19.83 -14.94 29.90
CA GLN A 506 21.13 -14.83 30.57
C GLN A 506 21.97 -13.72 29.89
N SER A 507 21.30 -12.75 29.30
CA SER A 507 21.96 -11.66 28.56
C SER A 507 22.55 -10.59 29.48
N GLY A 508 22.05 -10.42 30.70
CA GLY A 508 22.43 -9.29 31.56
C GLY A 508 21.93 -7.91 31.06
N LEU A 509 21.18 -7.87 29.95
CA LEU A 509 20.57 -6.66 29.41
C LEU A 509 19.37 -6.24 30.27
N LEU A 510 19.07 -4.96 30.30
CA LEU A 510 17.91 -4.40 30.97
C LEU A 510 17.06 -3.59 29.96
N LYS A 511 15.75 -3.50 30.23
CA LYS A 511 14.87 -2.63 29.47
C LYS A 511 15.37 -1.18 29.53
N GLY A 512 15.49 -0.54 28.40
CA GLY A 512 16.00 0.83 28.26
C GLY A 512 17.49 0.92 27.93
N ASP A 513 18.26 -0.19 27.98
CA ASP A 513 19.66 -0.16 27.52
C ASP A 513 19.72 0.25 26.05
N ILE A 514 20.66 1.12 25.71
CA ILE A 514 20.99 1.47 24.34
C ILE A 514 22.22 0.69 23.93
N ILE A 515 22.08 -0.19 22.94
CA ILE A 515 23.19 -1.02 22.45
C ILE A 515 24.06 -0.18 21.51
N GLU A 516 25.32 0.00 21.88
CA GLU A 516 26.29 0.78 21.11
C GLU A 516 27.26 -0.10 20.32
N LYS A 517 27.72 -1.23 20.92
CA LYS A 517 28.66 -2.15 20.26
C LYS A 517 28.29 -3.60 20.55
N ILE A 518 28.64 -4.49 19.63
CA ILE A 518 28.58 -5.95 19.82
C ILE A 518 29.95 -6.52 19.45
N ASP A 519 30.57 -7.23 20.38
CA ASP A 519 31.95 -7.72 20.29
C ASP A 519 32.93 -6.61 19.82
N GLY A 520 32.80 -5.41 20.40
CA GLY A 520 33.58 -4.22 20.08
C GLY A 520 33.25 -3.52 18.77
N THR A 521 32.36 -4.08 17.95
CA THR A 521 31.94 -3.46 16.67
C THR A 521 30.75 -2.54 16.90
N PRO A 522 30.81 -1.24 16.50
CA PRO A 522 29.70 -0.31 16.61
C PRO A 522 28.45 -0.81 15.86
N VAL A 523 27.29 -0.65 16.49
CA VAL A 523 25.98 -0.98 15.90
C VAL A 523 25.44 0.24 15.18
N THR A 524 24.94 0.02 13.98
CA THR A 524 24.28 1.01 13.13
C THR A 524 23.02 0.41 12.50
N THR A 525 22.13 1.23 11.98
CA THR A 525 20.96 0.76 11.22
C THR A 525 21.37 -0.13 10.03
N ALA A 526 22.53 0.15 9.42
CA ALA A 526 23.03 -0.60 8.27
C ALA A 526 23.55 -2.00 8.58
N ASN A 527 24.02 -2.28 9.83
CA ASN A 527 24.65 -3.56 10.19
C ASN A 527 23.88 -4.37 11.25
N ALA A 528 22.81 -3.85 11.81
CA ALA A 528 22.05 -4.50 12.89
C ALA A 528 21.50 -5.88 12.51
N SER A 529 21.01 -6.03 11.28
CA SER A 529 20.50 -7.32 10.79
C SER A 529 21.60 -8.39 10.71
N LEU A 530 22.83 -7.99 10.41
CA LEU A 530 23.99 -8.89 10.39
C LEU A 530 24.30 -9.40 11.79
N PHE A 531 24.23 -8.54 12.80
CA PHE A 531 24.42 -8.96 14.20
C PHE A 531 23.33 -9.91 14.67
N THR A 532 22.08 -9.64 14.34
CA THR A 532 20.96 -10.53 14.66
C THR A 532 21.15 -11.91 14.03
N SER A 533 21.50 -11.96 12.74
CA SER A 533 21.77 -13.20 12.02
C SER A 533 22.97 -13.97 12.60
N LYS A 534 24.04 -13.24 12.96
CA LYS A 534 25.22 -13.82 13.62
C LYS A 534 24.84 -14.48 14.94
N ILE A 535 24.13 -13.78 15.84
CA ILE A 535 23.69 -14.28 17.14
C ILE A 535 22.85 -15.56 16.98
N VAL A 536 21.86 -15.54 16.07
CA VAL A 536 20.96 -16.68 15.82
C VAL A 536 21.75 -17.93 15.35
N GLY A 537 22.86 -17.76 14.62
CA GLY A 537 23.70 -18.85 14.13
C GLY A 537 24.81 -19.31 15.07
N MET A 538 25.00 -18.64 16.22
CA MET A 538 26.05 -19.02 17.18
C MET A 538 25.65 -20.26 17.99
N LYS A 539 26.63 -20.96 18.56
CA LYS A 539 26.39 -22.13 19.43
C LYS A 539 25.72 -21.68 20.73
N LEU A 540 24.75 -22.46 21.22
CA LEU A 540 24.15 -22.26 22.54
C LEU A 540 25.22 -22.28 23.64
N GLY A 541 25.07 -21.41 24.63
CA GLY A 541 26.02 -21.20 25.69
C GLY A 541 27.25 -20.37 25.34
N SER A 542 27.40 -19.95 24.05
CA SER A 542 28.42 -18.97 23.69
C SER A 542 28.17 -17.62 24.35
N THR A 543 29.23 -16.87 24.56
CA THR A 543 29.17 -15.50 25.10
C THR A 543 29.32 -14.49 23.99
N VAL A 544 28.64 -13.35 24.14
CA VAL A 544 28.76 -12.16 23.31
C VAL A 544 28.92 -10.95 24.23
N THR A 545 29.90 -10.10 23.98
CA THR A 545 30.06 -8.86 24.75
C THR A 545 29.23 -7.77 24.09
N ILE A 546 28.29 -7.20 24.83
CA ILE A 546 27.42 -6.12 24.38
C ILE A 546 27.73 -4.86 25.16
N THR A 547 28.26 -3.84 24.49
CA THR A 547 28.47 -2.54 25.11
C THR A 547 27.15 -1.77 25.04
N VAL A 548 26.61 -1.38 26.19
CA VAL A 548 25.36 -0.64 26.31
C VAL A 548 25.60 0.70 27.00
N ASN A 549 24.84 1.72 26.60
CA ASN A 549 24.65 2.91 27.40
C ASN A 549 23.47 2.66 28.36
N ARG A 550 23.74 2.63 29.64
CA ARG A 550 22.77 2.44 30.74
C ARG A 550 22.86 3.61 31.71
N ALA A 551 21.85 4.45 31.76
CA ALA A 551 21.82 5.65 32.59
C ALA A 551 23.07 6.53 32.38
N ASP A 552 23.36 6.86 31.11
CA ASP A 552 24.49 7.66 30.64
C ASP A 552 25.87 7.10 30.96
N LYS A 553 25.98 5.79 31.20
CA LYS A 553 27.23 5.09 31.40
C LYS A 553 27.43 3.99 30.39
N GLU A 554 28.59 3.97 29.74
CA GLU A 554 28.99 2.88 28.86
C GLU A 554 29.38 1.67 29.76
N ILE A 555 28.74 0.52 29.53
CA ILE A 555 28.92 -0.72 30.32
C ILE A 555 29.04 -1.89 29.35
N ASP A 556 30.08 -2.71 29.55
CA ASP A 556 30.19 -3.97 28.85
C ASP A 556 29.42 -5.08 29.61
N VAL A 557 28.44 -5.64 28.91
CA VAL A 557 27.60 -6.74 29.42
C VAL A 557 28.00 -8.03 28.71
N VAL A 558 28.49 -9.00 29.44
CA VAL A 558 28.79 -10.35 28.91
C VAL A 558 27.48 -11.14 28.90
N SER A 559 26.93 -11.35 27.72
CA SER A 559 25.66 -12.03 27.48
C SER A 559 25.89 -13.49 27.12
N ILE A 560 25.21 -14.41 27.80
CA ILE A 560 25.22 -15.85 27.46
C ILE A 560 24.03 -16.13 26.56
N LEU A 561 24.27 -16.76 25.39
CA LEU A 561 23.25 -17.11 24.44
C LEU A 561 22.48 -18.36 24.90
N THR A 562 21.16 -18.20 25.00
CA THR A 562 20.21 -19.25 25.41
C THR A 562 19.35 -19.70 24.22
N PRO A 563 18.65 -20.84 24.28
CA PRO A 563 17.70 -21.25 23.26
C PRO A 563 16.69 -20.14 22.98
N ARG A 564 16.40 -19.89 21.69
CA ARG A 564 15.38 -18.93 21.31
C ARG A 564 14.04 -19.33 21.92
N LEU A 565 13.34 -18.39 22.53
CA LEU A 565 11.97 -18.60 22.98
C LEU A 565 11.03 -18.37 21.81
N VAL A 566 10.27 -19.38 21.45
CA VAL A 566 9.25 -19.31 20.39
C VAL A 566 7.90 -19.28 21.07
N ARG A 567 7.18 -18.17 20.93
CA ARG A 567 5.81 -18.00 21.43
C ARG A 567 4.80 -18.24 20.32
N HIS A 568 3.53 -18.35 20.67
CA HIS A 568 2.41 -18.50 19.73
C HIS A 568 2.56 -19.68 18.78
N THR A 569 3.00 -20.83 19.30
CA THR A 569 3.16 -22.02 18.46
C THR A 569 1.82 -22.53 17.96
N LEU A 570 1.79 -22.87 16.68
CA LEU A 570 0.64 -23.44 15.97
C LEU A 570 1.07 -24.76 15.33
N SER A 571 0.34 -25.85 15.59
CA SER A 571 0.60 -27.16 15.00
C SER A 571 -0.68 -27.92 14.75
N VAL A 572 -0.70 -28.72 13.69
CA VAL A 572 -1.86 -29.59 13.42
C VAL A 572 -1.95 -30.65 14.49
N ASN A 573 -3.14 -30.77 15.12
CA ASN A 573 -3.42 -31.83 16.07
C ASN A 573 -3.35 -33.18 15.34
N PRO A 574 -2.58 -34.17 15.85
CA PRO A 574 -2.47 -35.47 15.19
C PRO A 574 -3.74 -36.31 15.26
N ASN A 575 -4.66 -35.98 16.17
CA ASN A 575 -5.92 -36.70 16.38
C ASN A 575 -7.12 -35.72 16.40
N PRO A 576 -7.40 -35.01 15.31
CA PRO A 576 -8.54 -34.09 15.27
C PRO A 576 -9.86 -34.89 15.19
N SER A 577 -10.96 -34.31 15.66
CA SER A 577 -12.28 -34.88 15.41
C SER A 577 -12.64 -34.79 13.91
N ALA A 578 -13.66 -35.54 13.49
CA ALA A 578 -14.18 -35.46 12.12
C ALA A 578 -14.69 -34.05 11.79
N GLU A 579 -15.34 -33.38 12.75
CA GLU A 579 -15.85 -32.01 12.59
C GLU A 579 -14.71 -31.00 12.45
N GLN A 580 -13.68 -31.11 13.28
CA GLN A 580 -12.47 -30.26 13.18
C GLN A 580 -11.76 -30.44 11.84
N SER A 581 -11.64 -31.70 11.37
CA SER A 581 -11.03 -32.01 10.09
C SER A 581 -11.84 -31.43 8.91
N ALA A 582 -13.17 -31.57 8.94
CA ALA A 582 -14.04 -31.03 7.91
C ALA A 582 -14.03 -29.50 7.87
N LEU A 583 -14.04 -28.83 9.04
CA LEU A 583 -13.96 -27.37 9.09
C LEU A 583 -12.60 -26.87 8.60
N ARG A 584 -11.49 -27.53 8.98
CA ARG A 584 -10.15 -27.19 8.47
C ARG A 584 -10.06 -27.38 6.95
N GLU A 585 -10.63 -28.45 6.41
CA GLU A 585 -10.66 -28.68 4.96
C GLU A 585 -11.44 -27.58 4.24
N SER A 586 -12.61 -27.19 4.78
CA SER A 586 -13.36 -26.03 4.25
C SER A 586 -12.55 -24.75 4.32
N TRP A 587 -11.87 -24.49 5.45
CA TRP A 587 -11.05 -23.30 5.63
C TRP A 587 -9.87 -23.23 4.66
N MET A 588 -9.22 -24.36 4.37
CA MET A 588 -8.08 -24.44 3.46
C MET A 588 -8.45 -24.41 1.97
N ASN A 589 -9.67 -24.80 1.62
CA ASN A 589 -10.08 -25.01 0.22
C ASN A 589 -11.25 -24.11 -0.22
N ASN A 590 -11.57 -23.07 0.54
CA ASN A 590 -12.68 -22.15 0.22
C ASN A 590 -12.26 -21.14 -0.86
N MET A 591 -12.36 -21.57 -2.16
CA MET A 591 -11.98 -20.80 -3.37
C MET A 591 -13.18 -20.51 -4.25
#